data_2f43714be02b48275f58de88ded69633
#
_entry.id   2f43714be02b48275f58de88ded69633
#
_cell.length_a   1.000
_cell.length_b   1.000
_cell.length_c   1.000
_cell.angle_alpha   90.00
_cell.angle_beta   90.00
_cell.angle_gamma   90.00
#
_symmetry.space_group_name_H-M   'P 1'
#
loop_
_entity.id
_entity.type
_entity.pdbx_description
1 polymer ?
#
loop_
_entity_poly.entity_id
_entity_poly.type
_entity_poly.pdbx_seq_one_letter_code
_entity_poly.pdbx_strand_id
1 'polypeptide(L)'
;MSAMLAAVLAGAANAEICIKNGDAIAFLGDSITNQGNKYPAGYVNLVMKGLEICGVSAKKIPAGIGGHKSVQMNERLDRDVISKKPQWMTFSCGVNDVWHDKKGTGVPLKKYKTLVSDIFDRCAAAGIKVIVFTATMITEDPEAKENKKLAAYNDWLRAEAARRNLRLADLSAAMHAELAEIRKTDKTGGNKLTKDGVHMAYKGNCMMAWGVLKAMGVDESMKERIFAEFARIPGACSISIDVTAEEYAAFEAKAKASGKTVKEFAKNLLLK
;
A
#
# COMPACT_ATOMS: atom_id res chain seq x y z
N MET A 1 6.87 -42.57 43.50
CA MET A 1 7.65 -42.07 42.32
C MET A 1 6.68 -41.26 41.46
N SER A 2 6.66 -39.95 41.70
CA SER A 2 5.80 -39.01 40.92
C SER A 2 6.68 -38.32 39.87
N ALA A 3 6.40 -38.57 38.58
CA ALA A 3 7.05 -37.87 37.48
C ALA A 3 6.30 -36.57 37.23
N MET A 4 6.95 -35.43 37.53
CA MET A 4 6.50 -34.10 37.15
C MET A 4 6.72 -33.95 35.64
N LEU A 5 5.62 -33.79 34.90
CA LEU A 5 5.62 -33.44 33.49
C LEU A 5 5.79 -31.91 33.38
N ALA A 6 7.01 -31.45 33.06
CA ALA A 6 7.26 -30.05 32.77
C ALA A 6 6.72 -29.74 31.37
N ALA A 7 5.60 -29.03 31.31
CA ALA A 7 5.10 -28.46 30.05
C ALA A 7 6.01 -27.29 29.63
N VAL A 8 6.81 -27.51 28.62
CA VAL A 8 7.55 -26.44 27.93
C VAL A 8 6.52 -25.63 27.12
N LEU A 9 6.10 -24.50 27.66
CA LEU A 9 5.40 -23.46 26.91
C LEU A 9 6.42 -22.84 25.93
N ALA A 10 6.43 -23.33 24.70
CA ALA A 10 7.07 -22.64 23.60
C ALA A 10 6.28 -21.34 23.36
N GLY A 11 6.66 -20.28 24.03
CA GLY A 11 6.19 -18.93 23.72
C GLY A 11 6.58 -18.61 22.28
N ALA A 12 5.58 -18.38 21.42
CA ALA A 12 5.81 -17.80 20.12
C ALA A 12 6.55 -16.47 20.35
N ALA A 13 7.82 -16.41 19.98
CA ALA A 13 8.60 -15.17 20.03
C ALA A 13 7.86 -14.16 19.14
N ASN A 14 7.25 -13.13 19.73
CA ASN A 14 6.69 -12.02 18.99
C ASN A 14 7.80 -11.48 18.08
N ALA A 15 7.61 -11.54 16.77
CA ALA A 15 8.59 -11.06 15.82
C ALA A 15 8.82 -9.56 16.08
N GLU A 16 10.01 -9.21 16.50
CA GLU A 16 10.36 -7.80 16.77
C GLU A 16 10.19 -6.96 15.51
N ILE A 17 9.57 -5.78 15.65
CA ILE A 17 9.45 -4.81 14.56
C ILE A 17 10.86 -4.45 14.07
N CYS A 18 11.12 -4.70 12.78
CA CYS A 18 12.45 -4.53 12.22
C CYS A 18 12.89 -3.07 12.05
N ILE A 19 11.92 -2.14 12.03
CA ILE A 19 12.16 -0.70 11.97
C ILE A 19 12.46 -0.18 13.38
N LYS A 20 13.53 0.60 13.50
CA LYS A 20 13.95 1.20 14.77
C LYS A 20 13.60 2.69 14.85
N ASN A 21 13.53 3.23 16.05
CA ASN A 21 13.38 4.67 16.25
C ASN A 21 14.49 5.43 15.55
N GLY A 22 14.11 6.43 14.77
CA GLY A 22 15.02 7.25 13.98
C GLY A 22 15.35 6.72 12.59
N ASP A 23 15.02 5.45 12.26
CA ASP A 23 15.19 4.91 10.91
C ASP A 23 14.47 5.75 9.86
N ALA A 24 15.08 5.89 8.68
CA ALA A 24 14.46 6.45 7.50
C ALA A 24 14.01 5.33 6.54
N ILE A 25 12.78 5.44 6.04
CA ILE A 25 12.17 4.49 5.11
C ILE A 25 11.90 5.21 3.79
N ALA A 26 12.55 4.82 2.70
CA ALA A 26 12.24 5.27 1.36
C ALA A 26 11.10 4.43 0.77
N PHE A 27 10.06 5.09 0.27
CA PHE A 27 8.92 4.43 -0.36
C PHE A 27 9.05 4.56 -1.88
N LEU A 28 9.78 3.63 -2.51
CA LEU A 28 9.98 3.59 -3.96
C LEU A 28 8.79 2.92 -4.65
N GLY A 29 8.18 3.62 -5.60
CA GLY A 29 7.02 3.09 -6.34
C GLY A 29 6.48 4.03 -7.41
N ASP A 30 5.30 3.70 -7.90
CA ASP A 30 4.57 4.40 -8.96
C ASP A 30 3.47 5.34 -8.42
N SER A 31 2.36 5.49 -9.20
CA SER A 31 1.20 6.32 -8.80
C SER A 31 0.51 5.81 -7.52
N ILE A 32 0.51 4.51 -7.26
CA ILE A 32 -0.08 3.93 -6.05
C ILE A 32 0.69 4.44 -4.83
N THR A 33 2.01 4.43 -4.88
CA THR A 33 2.89 4.97 -3.83
C THR A 33 2.81 6.49 -3.72
N ASN A 34 2.74 7.20 -4.86
CA ASN A 34 2.57 8.65 -4.89
C ASN A 34 1.26 9.07 -4.19
N GLN A 35 0.14 8.45 -4.55
CA GLN A 35 -1.15 8.68 -3.91
C GLN A 35 -1.14 8.23 -2.45
N GLY A 36 -0.47 7.09 -2.16
CA GLY A 36 -0.25 6.59 -0.80
C GLY A 36 0.43 7.60 0.13
N ASN A 37 1.29 8.47 -0.41
CA ASN A 37 1.92 9.56 0.32
C ASN A 37 1.08 10.85 0.35
N LYS A 38 0.35 11.16 -0.73
CA LYS A 38 -0.39 12.43 -0.86
C LYS A 38 -1.71 12.46 -0.08
N TYR A 39 -2.45 11.35 -0.08
CA TYR A 39 -3.75 11.31 0.60
C TYR A 39 -3.58 11.04 2.09
N PRO A 40 -4.40 11.66 2.96
CA PRO A 40 -4.30 11.48 4.42
C PRO A 40 -4.31 10.01 4.84
N ALA A 41 -5.23 9.21 4.31
CA ALA A 41 -5.32 7.77 4.53
C ALA A 41 -4.74 6.95 3.36
N GLY A 42 -3.70 7.46 2.68
CA GLY A 42 -2.93 6.70 1.72
C GLY A 42 -1.98 5.73 2.42
N TYR A 43 -1.70 4.57 1.83
CA TYR A 43 -1.02 3.46 2.50
C TYR A 43 0.35 3.85 3.10
N VAL A 44 1.10 4.76 2.46
CA VAL A 44 2.39 5.23 2.98
C VAL A 44 2.21 5.95 4.32
N ASN A 45 1.21 6.86 4.40
CA ASN A 45 0.89 7.57 5.63
C ASN A 45 0.33 6.63 6.70
N LEU A 46 -0.49 5.63 6.29
CA LEU A 46 -1.02 4.62 7.20
C LEU A 46 0.08 3.71 7.76
N VAL A 47 1.09 3.34 6.98
CA VAL A 47 2.27 2.59 7.47
C VAL A 47 2.99 3.39 8.54
N MET A 48 3.27 4.68 8.29
CA MET A 48 3.92 5.54 9.27
C MET A 48 3.09 5.69 10.54
N LYS A 49 1.76 5.86 10.41
CA LYS A 49 0.84 5.92 11.54
C LYS A 49 0.78 4.60 12.32
N GLY A 50 0.78 3.46 11.62
CA GLY A 50 0.81 2.14 12.25
C GLY A 50 2.09 1.91 13.08
N LEU A 51 3.25 2.31 12.54
CA LEU A 51 4.52 2.28 13.29
C LEU A 51 4.46 3.16 14.55
N GLU A 52 3.93 4.38 14.44
CA GLU A 52 3.75 5.30 15.57
C GLU A 52 2.86 4.67 16.67
N ILE A 53 1.74 4.04 16.29
CA ILE A 53 0.84 3.34 17.22
C ILE A 53 1.57 2.18 17.95
N CYS A 54 2.53 1.55 17.27
CA CYS A 54 3.40 0.52 17.84
C CYS A 54 4.61 1.09 18.61
N GLY A 55 4.70 2.42 18.81
CA GLY A 55 5.79 3.07 19.54
C GLY A 55 7.08 3.26 18.73
N VAL A 56 7.03 3.12 17.40
CA VAL A 56 8.18 3.31 16.52
C VAL A 56 8.08 4.63 15.77
N SER A 57 9.04 5.53 16.02
CA SER A 57 9.16 6.81 15.32
C SER A 57 10.19 6.68 14.19
N ALA A 58 9.72 6.67 12.95
CA ALA A 58 10.56 6.58 11.76
C ALA A 58 10.39 7.82 10.86
N LYS A 59 11.34 8.03 9.94
CA LYS A 59 11.30 9.11 8.95
C LYS A 59 10.84 8.59 7.60
N LYS A 60 9.94 9.31 6.95
CA LYS A 60 9.42 8.97 5.63
C LYS A 60 10.20 9.69 4.52
N ILE A 61 10.66 8.96 3.52
CA ILE A 61 11.25 9.50 2.28
C ILE A 61 10.33 9.11 1.11
N PRO A 62 9.49 10.03 0.62
CA PRO A 62 8.63 9.76 -0.53
C PRO A 62 9.43 9.59 -1.82
N ALA A 63 9.23 8.49 -2.53
CA ALA A 63 9.87 8.18 -3.81
C ALA A 63 8.87 7.52 -4.80
N GLY A 64 7.57 7.85 -4.68
CA GLY A 64 6.53 7.43 -5.62
C GLY A 64 6.34 8.43 -6.75
N ILE A 65 6.34 7.99 -8.03
CA ILE A 65 6.10 8.84 -9.20
C ILE A 65 5.08 8.15 -10.13
N GLY A 66 4.02 8.88 -10.49
CA GLY A 66 2.95 8.36 -11.34
C GLY A 66 3.43 7.85 -12.70
N GLY A 67 2.91 6.69 -13.14
CA GLY A 67 3.22 6.10 -14.44
C GLY A 67 4.59 5.41 -14.54
N HIS A 68 5.46 5.52 -13.52
CA HIS A 68 6.78 4.92 -13.55
C HIS A 68 6.71 3.38 -13.50
N LYS A 69 7.65 2.77 -14.19
CA LYS A 69 7.90 1.34 -14.34
C LYS A 69 9.28 0.99 -13.79
N SER A 70 9.63 -0.29 -13.81
CA SER A 70 10.95 -0.76 -13.37
C SER A 70 12.12 0.01 -14.03
N VAL A 71 11.98 0.41 -15.30
CA VAL A 71 12.99 1.21 -16.03
C VAL A 71 13.27 2.52 -15.29
N GLN A 72 12.25 3.36 -15.12
CA GLN A 72 12.42 4.68 -14.49
C GLN A 72 12.77 4.57 -13.00
N MET A 73 12.27 3.55 -12.31
CA MET A 73 12.65 3.33 -10.90
C MET A 73 14.12 2.98 -10.76
N ASN A 74 14.65 2.16 -11.68
CA ASN A 74 16.07 1.83 -11.74
C ASN A 74 16.94 3.06 -12.05
N GLU A 75 16.56 3.86 -13.06
CA GLU A 75 17.27 5.08 -13.48
C GLU A 75 17.37 6.13 -12.35
N ARG A 76 16.31 6.27 -11.54
CA ARG A 76 16.25 7.29 -10.48
C ARG A 76 16.63 6.78 -9.08
N LEU A 77 17.05 5.53 -8.93
CA LEU A 77 17.30 4.92 -7.63
C LEU A 77 18.33 5.70 -6.81
N ASP A 78 19.43 6.12 -7.41
CA ASP A 78 20.48 6.87 -6.71
C ASP A 78 19.96 8.21 -6.21
N ARG A 79 19.29 8.97 -7.08
CA ARG A 79 18.77 10.31 -6.77
C ARG A 79 17.69 10.25 -5.68
N ASP A 80 16.76 9.31 -5.78
CA ASP A 80 15.54 9.32 -4.97
C ASP A 80 15.64 8.47 -3.69
N VAL A 81 16.60 7.55 -3.64
CA VAL A 81 16.77 6.62 -2.54
C VAL A 81 18.20 6.62 -1.99
N ILE A 82 19.19 6.17 -2.78
CA ILE A 82 20.53 5.86 -2.26
C ILE A 82 21.21 7.10 -1.69
N SER A 83 21.13 8.26 -2.40
CA SER A 83 21.73 9.53 -1.94
C SER A 83 21.12 10.03 -0.62
N LYS A 84 19.93 9.57 -0.25
CA LYS A 84 19.26 9.95 0.98
C LYS A 84 19.58 9.04 2.16
N LYS A 85 20.36 7.98 1.92
CA LYS A 85 20.90 7.05 2.93
C LYS A 85 19.84 6.50 3.90
N PRO A 86 18.68 5.98 3.41
CA PRO A 86 17.70 5.37 4.29
C PRO A 86 18.22 4.04 4.84
N GLN A 87 17.74 3.60 5.99
CA GLN A 87 17.98 2.26 6.52
C GLN A 87 17.12 1.21 5.78
N TRP A 88 15.96 1.63 5.30
CA TRP A 88 14.99 0.75 4.65
C TRP A 88 14.45 1.36 3.37
N MET A 89 14.13 0.50 2.42
CA MET A 89 13.34 0.85 1.25
C MET A 89 12.18 -0.12 1.11
N THR A 90 10.96 0.39 0.89
CA THR A 90 9.86 -0.40 0.36
C THR A 90 9.87 -0.32 -1.16
N PHE A 91 9.64 -1.44 -1.83
CA PHE A 91 9.67 -1.53 -3.28
C PHE A 91 8.32 -2.01 -3.82
N SER A 92 7.62 -1.14 -4.54
CA SER A 92 6.31 -1.38 -5.17
C SER A 92 6.42 -1.12 -6.67
N CYS A 93 6.47 -2.20 -7.48
CA CYS A 93 6.66 -2.12 -8.93
C CYS A 93 6.03 -3.32 -9.63
N GLY A 94 5.57 -3.14 -10.87
CA GLY A 94 5.05 -4.21 -11.73
C GLY A 94 3.71 -3.89 -12.37
N VAL A 95 2.82 -3.14 -11.71
CA VAL A 95 1.51 -2.77 -12.25
C VAL A 95 1.67 -2.06 -13.61
N ASN A 96 2.46 -1.00 -13.68
CA ASN A 96 2.65 -0.25 -14.93
C ASN A 96 3.50 -1.01 -15.95
N ASP A 97 4.39 -1.90 -15.51
CA ASP A 97 5.18 -2.75 -16.40
C ASP A 97 4.28 -3.66 -17.25
N VAL A 98 3.16 -4.12 -16.67
CA VAL A 98 2.14 -4.91 -17.35
C VAL A 98 1.06 -4.04 -17.98
N TRP A 99 0.49 -3.08 -17.24
CA TRP A 99 -0.67 -2.29 -17.69
C TRP A 99 -0.38 -1.45 -18.95
N HIS A 100 0.84 -0.97 -19.09
CA HIS A 100 1.23 -0.18 -20.26
C HIS A 100 1.52 -1.02 -21.51
N ASP A 101 1.42 -2.35 -21.45
CA ASP A 101 1.53 -3.21 -22.65
C ASP A 101 0.54 -2.82 -23.73
N LYS A 102 -0.71 -2.53 -23.33
CA LYS A 102 -1.76 -2.08 -24.27
C LYS A 102 -1.42 -0.78 -25.00
N LYS A 103 -0.42 -0.03 -24.51
CA LYS A 103 0.14 1.17 -25.14
C LYS A 103 1.46 0.89 -25.87
N GLY A 104 1.88 -0.37 -25.95
CA GLY A 104 3.18 -0.74 -26.55
C GLY A 104 4.40 -0.32 -25.72
N THR A 105 4.21 0.12 -24.47
CA THR A 105 5.28 0.65 -23.61
C THR A 105 5.46 -0.14 -22.30
N GLY A 106 4.89 -1.34 -22.21
CA GLY A 106 5.11 -2.27 -21.11
C GLY A 106 6.58 -2.71 -21.03
N VAL A 107 6.95 -3.35 -19.93
CA VAL A 107 8.30 -3.90 -19.74
C VAL A 107 8.22 -5.42 -19.69
N PRO A 108 8.76 -6.14 -20.66
CA PRO A 108 8.73 -7.60 -20.68
C PRO A 108 9.37 -8.19 -19.42
N LEU A 109 8.84 -9.31 -18.92
CA LEU A 109 9.26 -9.95 -17.69
C LEU A 109 10.79 -10.20 -17.61
N LYS A 110 11.43 -10.60 -18.72
CA LYS A 110 12.90 -10.78 -18.75
C LYS A 110 13.63 -9.49 -18.40
N LYS A 111 13.24 -8.35 -19.01
CA LYS A 111 13.85 -7.05 -18.74
C LYS A 111 13.50 -6.56 -17.33
N TYR A 112 12.25 -6.76 -16.88
CA TYR A 112 11.82 -6.44 -15.51
C TYR A 112 12.71 -7.13 -14.47
N LYS A 113 12.96 -8.44 -14.63
CA LYS A 113 13.83 -9.21 -13.75
C LYS A 113 15.23 -8.60 -13.63
N THR A 114 15.86 -8.26 -14.76
CA THR A 114 17.19 -7.64 -14.79
C THR A 114 17.21 -6.32 -14.04
N LEU A 115 16.26 -5.43 -14.34
CA LEU A 115 16.20 -4.09 -13.73
C LEU A 115 15.93 -4.14 -12.22
N VAL A 116 15.01 -5.01 -11.79
CA VAL A 116 14.67 -5.13 -10.37
C VAL A 116 15.79 -5.81 -9.59
N SER A 117 16.47 -6.81 -10.18
CA SER A 117 17.66 -7.40 -9.55
C SER A 117 18.75 -6.36 -9.34
N ASP A 118 19.03 -5.50 -10.34
CA ASP A 118 19.99 -4.39 -10.22
C ASP A 118 19.59 -3.40 -9.11
N ILE A 119 18.29 -3.03 -8.99
CA ILE A 119 17.81 -2.20 -7.89
C ILE A 119 18.18 -2.84 -6.53
N PHE A 120 17.91 -4.13 -6.37
CA PHE A 120 18.18 -4.83 -5.10
C PHE A 120 19.68 -4.95 -4.84
N ASP A 121 20.49 -5.20 -5.85
CA ASP A 121 21.96 -5.29 -5.74
C ASP A 121 22.55 -3.94 -5.30
N ARG A 122 22.12 -2.84 -5.90
CA ARG A 122 22.56 -1.48 -5.53
C ARG A 122 22.11 -1.09 -4.13
N CYS A 123 20.88 -1.46 -3.72
CA CYS A 123 20.43 -1.26 -2.35
C CYS A 123 21.29 -2.05 -1.36
N ALA A 124 21.58 -3.31 -1.64
CA ALA A 124 22.43 -4.15 -0.79
C ALA A 124 23.84 -3.57 -0.68
N ALA A 125 24.45 -3.13 -1.78
CA ALA A 125 25.75 -2.48 -1.81
C ALA A 125 25.78 -1.17 -0.98
N ALA A 126 24.65 -0.45 -0.92
CA ALA A 126 24.48 0.75 -0.11
C ALA A 126 24.06 0.46 1.36
N GLY A 127 23.94 -0.80 1.77
CA GLY A 127 23.49 -1.20 3.11
C GLY A 127 22.00 -0.95 3.38
N ILE A 128 21.19 -0.73 2.35
CA ILE A 128 19.76 -0.46 2.44
C ILE A 128 18.98 -1.79 2.44
N LYS A 129 18.22 -2.03 3.50
CA LYS A 129 17.35 -3.22 3.61
C LYS A 129 16.07 -3.00 2.80
N VAL A 130 15.61 -4.04 2.08
CA VAL A 130 14.46 -3.93 1.20
C VAL A 130 13.28 -4.74 1.72
N ILE A 131 12.08 -4.13 1.65
CA ILE A 131 10.79 -4.81 1.82
C ILE A 131 10.12 -4.82 0.45
N VAL A 132 10.00 -6.00 -0.13
CA VAL A 132 9.43 -6.20 -1.47
C VAL A 132 7.90 -6.29 -1.36
N PHE A 133 7.18 -5.62 -2.25
CA PHE A 133 5.74 -5.81 -2.40
C PHE A 133 5.49 -6.61 -3.67
N THR A 134 4.58 -7.58 -3.63
CA THR A 134 3.94 -8.03 -4.85
C THR A 134 3.09 -6.91 -5.43
N ALA A 135 3.11 -6.74 -6.75
CA ALA A 135 2.27 -5.78 -7.45
C ALA A 135 0.79 -6.12 -7.22
N THR A 136 -0.02 -5.14 -6.85
CA THR A 136 -1.36 -5.37 -6.33
C THR A 136 -2.31 -5.99 -7.36
N MET A 137 -2.88 -5.21 -8.27
CA MET A 137 -3.78 -5.68 -9.32
C MET A 137 -3.92 -4.66 -10.44
N ILE A 138 -4.42 -5.15 -11.58
CA ILE A 138 -4.92 -4.35 -12.69
C ILE A 138 -6.36 -4.81 -12.92
N THR A 139 -7.33 -3.98 -12.58
CA THR A 139 -8.73 -4.34 -12.33
C THR A 139 -8.94 -5.26 -11.12
N GLU A 140 -10.15 -5.30 -10.59
CA GLU A 140 -10.50 -6.21 -9.50
C GLU A 140 -10.99 -7.59 -9.97
N ASP A 141 -10.92 -7.86 -11.28
CA ASP A 141 -11.21 -9.16 -11.84
C ASP A 141 -9.93 -10.02 -11.88
N PRO A 142 -9.86 -11.12 -11.10
CA PRO A 142 -8.68 -11.98 -11.08
C PRO A 142 -8.47 -12.70 -12.42
N GLU A 143 -9.54 -12.87 -13.21
CA GLU A 143 -9.48 -13.54 -14.51
C GLU A 143 -9.06 -12.60 -15.65
N ALA A 144 -8.96 -11.30 -15.39
CA ALA A 144 -8.48 -10.33 -16.37
C ALA A 144 -7.11 -10.72 -16.93
N LYS A 145 -6.93 -10.55 -18.23
CA LYS A 145 -5.68 -10.89 -18.95
C LYS A 145 -4.46 -10.22 -18.30
N GLU A 146 -4.61 -8.97 -17.88
CA GLU A 146 -3.55 -8.20 -17.24
C GLU A 146 -3.16 -8.80 -15.88
N ASN A 147 -4.11 -9.24 -15.07
CA ASN A 147 -3.84 -9.89 -13.79
C ASN A 147 -3.18 -11.26 -13.97
N LYS A 148 -3.61 -12.05 -14.97
CA LYS A 148 -2.94 -13.31 -15.34
C LYS A 148 -1.48 -13.08 -15.76
N LYS A 149 -1.21 -12.00 -16.50
CA LYS A 149 0.15 -11.62 -16.87
C LYS A 149 0.95 -11.12 -15.65
N LEU A 150 0.33 -10.30 -14.78
CA LEU A 150 0.94 -9.77 -13.57
C LEU A 150 1.34 -10.88 -12.57
N ALA A 151 0.60 -11.99 -12.57
CA ALA A 151 0.90 -13.14 -11.72
C ALA A 151 2.35 -13.64 -11.92
N ALA A 152 2.84 -13.74 -13.16
CA ALA A 152 4.22 -14.19 -13.44
C ALA A 152 5.29 -13.21 -12.89
N TYR A 153 4.99 -11.90 -12.81
CA TYR A 153 5.87 -10.91 -12.19
C TYR A 153 5.87 -11.08 -10.67
N ASN A 154 4.69 -11.29 -10.09
CA ASN A 154 4.53 -11.53 -8.65
C ASN A 154 5.19 -12.84 -8.21
N ASP A 155 5.07 -13.92 -8.98
CA ASP A 155 5.72 -15.20 -8.68
C ASP A 155 7.24 -15.05 -8.67
N TRP A 156 7.77 -14.29 -9.64
CA TRP A 156 9.20 -13.98 -9.63
C TRP A 156 9.61 -13.11 -8.45
N LEU A 157 8.82 -12.08 -8.08
CA LEU A 157 9.11 -11.24 -6.90
C LEU A 157 9.14 -12.07 -5.60
N ARG A 158 8.21 -13.03 -5.43
CA ARG A 158 8.21 -13.96 -4.30
C ARG A 158 9.47 -14.81 -4.26
N ALA A 159 9.82 -15.42 -5.40
CA ALA A 159 11.02 -16.23 -5.52
C ALA A 159 12.31 -15.43 -5.28
N GLU A 160 12.39 -14.22 -5.83
CA GLU A 160 13.57 -13.36 -5.71
C GLU A 160 13.72 -12.81 -4.29
N ALA A 161 12.61 -12.44 -3.63
CA ALA A 161 12.63 -12.04 -2.22
C ALA A 161 13.11 -13.19 -1.33
N ALA A 162 12.62 -14.41 -1.54
CA ALA A 162 13.05 -15.60 -0.82
C ALA A 162 14.53 -15.90 -1.07
N ARG A 163 14.98 -15.87 -2.33
CA ARG A 163 16.38 -16.13 -2.72
C ARG A 163 17.36 -15.17 -2.06
N ARG A 164 16.95 -13.91 -1.89
CA ARG A 164 17.76 -12.83 -1.29
C ARG A 164 17.53 -12.67 0.21
N ASN A 165 16.68 -13.48 0.82
CA ASN A 165 16.25 -13.33 2.23
C ASN A 165 15.71 -11.92 2.53
N LEU A 166 14.94 -11.33 1.59
CA LEU A 166 14.29 -10.05 1.76
C LEU A 166 12.91 -10.24 2.39
N ARG A 167 12.44 -9.24 3.13
CA ARG A 167 11.07 -9.21 3.64
C ARG A 167 10.07 -9.02 2.49
N LEU A 168 8.96 -9.72 2.55
CA LEU A 168 7.92 -9.70 1.52
C LEU A 168 6.57 -9.30 2.13
N ALA A 169 5.94 -8.28 1.56
CA ALA A 169 4.52 -8.00 1.73
C ALA A 169 3.77 -8.55 0.51
N ASP A 170 3.14 -9.72 0.64
CA ASP A 170 2.38 -10.32 -0.45
C ASP A 170 0.99 -9.67 -0.60
N LEU A 171 1.00 -8.44 -1.10
CA LEU A 171 -0.20 -7.61 -1.22
C LEU A 171 -1.18 -8.16 -2.25
N SER A 172 -0.67 -8.71 -3.35
CA SER A 172 -1.51 -9.31 -4.40
C SER A 172 -2.35 -10.45 -3.84
N ALA A 173 -1.73 -11.41 -3.17
CA ALA A 173 -2.45 -12.54 -2.58
C ALA A 173 -3.49 -12.09 -1.54
N ALA A 174 -3.10 -11.19 -0.63
CA ALA A 174 -3.99 -10.68 0.40
C ALA A 174 -5.21 -9.95 -0.18
N MET A 175 -5.02 -9.11 -1.20
CA MET A 175 -6.10 -8.34 -1.81
C MET A 175 -7.04 -9.22 -2.65
N HIS A 176 -6.52 -10.20 -3.39
CA HIS A 176 -7.36 -11.15 -4.11
C HIS A 176 -8.19 -12.02 -3.17
N ALA A 177 -7.61 -12.47 -2.04
CA ALA A 177 -8.34 -13.22 -1.02
C ALA A 177 -9.49 -12.38 -0.42
N GLU A 178 -9.22 -11.12 -0.07
CA GLU A 178 -10.24 -10.22 0.46
C GLU A 178 -11.37 -9.94 -0.56
N LEU A 179 -11.03 -9.75 -1.84
CA LEU A 179 -12.04 -9.58 -2.88
C LEU A 179 -12.93 -10.82 -3.01
N ALA A 180 -12.35 -12.01 -2.91
CA ALA A 180 -13.12 -13.25 -2.94
C ALA A 180 -14.10 -13.34 -1.76
N GLU A 181 -13.69 -12.93 -0.55
CA GLU A 181 -14.57 -12.89 0.63
C GLU A 181 -15.67 -11.84 0.48
N ILE A 182 -15.34 -10.62 0.08
CA ILE A 182 -16.33 -9.54 -0.13
C ILE A 182 -17.40 -9.99 -1.11
N ARG A 183 -17.02 -10.61 -2.23
CA ARG A 183 -17.95 -11.03 -3.28
C ARG A 183 -18.87 -12.18 -2.90
N LYS A 184 -18.64 -12.87 -1.78
CA LYS A 184 -19.58 -13.85 -1.26
C LYS A 184 -20.89 -13.18 -0.77
N THR A 185 -20.79 -12.02 -0.16
CA THR A 185 -21.90 -11.31 0.48
C THR A 185 -22.32 -10.05 -0.29
N ASP A 186 -21.38 -9.28 -0.82
CA ASP A 186 -21.64 -8.07 -1.58
C ASP A 186 -21.72 -8.38 -3.09
N LYS A 187 -22.96 -8.38 -3.62
CA LYS A 187 -23.28 -8.60 -5.04
C LYS A 187 -23.41 -7.28 -5.82
N THR A 188 -23.20 -6.13 -5.19
CA THR A 188 -23.23 -4.84 -5.88
C THR A 188 -22.07 -4.74 -6.87
N GLY A 189 -22.28 -4.04 -7.97
CA GLY A 189 -21.22 -3.76 -8.93
C GLY A 189 -20.12 -2.83 -8.39
N GLY A 190 -19.15 -2.53 -9.24
CA GLY A 190 -18.08 -1.58 -8.95
C GLY A 190 -16.91 -2.18 -8.17
N ASN A 191 -15.90 -1.34 -8.00
CA ASN A 191 -14.68 -1.71 -7.29
C ASN A 191 -14.88 -1.67 -5.77
N LYS A 192 -14.22 -2.57 -5.05
CA LYS A 192 -14.32 -2.74 -3.59
C LYS A 192 -13.08 -2.25 -2.85
N LEU A 193 -11.90 -2.41 -3.45
CA LEU A 193 -10.61 -2.05 -2.85
C LEU A 193 -9.93 -0.88 -3.58
N THR A 194 -10.32 -0.65 -4.84
CA THR A 194 -9.71 0.37 -5.70
C THR A 194 -10.75 1.40 -6.15
N LYS A 195 -10.29 2.53 -6.67
CA LYS A 195 -11.15 3.57 -7.26
C LYS A 195 -11.48 3.28 -8.73
N ASP A 196 -10.51 2.71 -9.44
CA ASP A 196 -10.51 2.57 -10.90
C ASP A 196 -9.95 1.21 -11.39
N GLY A 197 -9.83 0.25 -10.48
CA GLY A 197 -9.23 -1.05 -10.73
C GLY A 197 -7.73 -1.13 -10.42
N VAL A 198 -7.06 0.02 -10.19
CA VAL A 198 -5.61 0.11 -9.96
C VAL A 198 -5.28 0.91 -8.70
N HIS A 199 -5.80 2.14 -8.60
CA HIS A 199 -5.49 3.05 -7.50
C HIS A 199 -6.38 2.77 -6.29
N MET A 200 -5.76 2.67 -5.12
CA MET A 200 -6.43 2.24 -3.90
C MET A 200 -7.53 3.21 -3.43
N ALA A 201 -8.70 2.65 -3.13
CA ALA A 201 -9.69 3.27 -2.26
C ALA A 201 -9.24 3.14 -0.79
N TYR A 202 -10.01 3.67 0.16
CA TYR A 202 -9.66 3.63 1.58
C TYR A 202 -9.36 2.21 2.07
N LYS A 203 -10.26 1.24 1.80
CA LYS A 203 -10.08 -0.16 2.22
C LYS A 203 -8.81 -0.77 1.63
N GLY A 204 -8.54 -0.55 0.34
CA GLY A 204 -7.30 -1.03 -0.29
C GLY A 204 -6.04 -0.42 0.31
N ASN A 205 -6.05 0.89 0.64
CA ASN A 205 -4.94 1.54 1.34
C ASN A 205 -4.71 0.93 2.73
N CYS A 206 -5.76 0.64 3.50
CA CYS A 206 -5.65 -0.03 4.80
C CYS A 206 -5.05 -1.42 4.66
N MET A 207 -5.47 -2.20 3.65
CA MET A 207 -4.93 -3.53 3.39
C MET A 207 -3.45 -3.48 2.99
N MET A 208 -3.06 -2.56 2.10
CA MET A 208 -1.65 -2.37 1.75
C MET A 208 -0.83 -2.02 2.99
N ALA A 209 -1.29 -1.05 3.78
CA ALA A 209 -0.58 -0.63 4.99
C ALA A 209 -0.41 -1.79 5.97
N TRP A 210 -1.46 -2.57 6.19
CA TRP A 210 -1.41 -3.72 7.07
C TRP A 210 -0.43 -4.79 6.58
N GLY A 211 -0.47 -5.14 5.29
CA GLY A 211 0.47 -6.10 4.70
C GLY A 211 1.93 -5.67 4.85
N VAL A 212 2.20 -4.36 4.71
CA VAL A 212 3.54 -3.78 4.92
C VAL A 212 3.95 -3.81 6.39
N LEU A 213 3.06 -3.43 7.31
CA LEU A 213 3.31 -3.49 8.75
C LEU A 213 3.60 -4.92 9.23
N LYS A 214 2.85 -5.91 8.72
CA LYS A 214 3.14 -7.33 8.97
C LYS A 214 4.53 -7.74 8.47
N ALA A 215 4.89 -7.33 7.26
CA ALA A 215 6.23 -7.56 6.72
C ALA A 215 7.33 -6.87 7.54
N MET A 216 7.01 -5.79 8.25
CA MET A 216 7.90 -5.13 9.21
C MET A 216 7.96 -5.82 10.58
N GLY A 217 7.12 -6.82 10.84
CA GLY A 217 7.08 -7.57 12.09
C GLY A 217 6.06 -7.05 13.11
N VAL A 218 5.08 -6.23 12.68
CA VAL A 218 3.98 -5.84 13.56
C VAL A 218 3.09 -7.05 13.83
N ASP A 219 2.82 -7.30 15.11
CA ASP A 219 2.02 -8.43 15.57
C ASP A 219 0.55 -8.31 15.17
N GLU A 220 -0.09 -9.43 14.86
CA GLU A 220 -1.51 -9.48 14.43
C GLU A 220 -2.46 -8.91 15.50
N SER A 221 -2.13 -9.04 16.79
CA SER A 221 -2.92 -8.48 17.90
C SER A 221 -3.06 -6.94 17.85
N MET A 222 -2.16 -6.25 17.15
CA MET A 222 -2.23 -4.80 16.97
C MET A 222 -3.21 -4.36 15.90
N LYS A 223 -3.72 -5.27 15.08
CA LYS A 223 -4.53 -4.96 13.89
C LYS A 223 -5.77 -4.14 14.22
N GLU A 224 -6.58 -4.61 15.15
CA GLU A 224 -7.83 -3.92 15.51
C GLU A 224 -7.57 -2.49 16.00
N ARG A 225 -6.58 -2.32 16.88
CA ARG A 225 -6.18 -1.01 17.38
C ARG A 225 -5.71 -0.09 16.26
N ILE A 226 -4.87 -0.60 15.36
CA ILE A 226 -4.35 0.17 14.21
C ILE A 226 -5.48 0.58 13.28
N PHE A 227 -6.40 -0.34 12.93
CA PHE A 227 -7.52 -0.03 12.03
C PHE A 227 -8.52 0.93 12.68
N ALA A 228 -8.76 0.86 13.98
CA ALA A 228 -9.57 1.83 14.71
C ALA A 228 -9.01 3.26 14.59
N GLU A 229 -7.68 3.41 14.68
CA GLU A 229 -7.03 4.71 14.49
C GLU A 229 -7.05 5.17 13.02
N PHE A 230 -6.89 4.24 12.05
CA PHE A 230 -7.02 4.57 10.63
C PHE A 230 -8.42 5.12 10.29
N ALA A 231 -9.47 4.55 10.88
CA ALA A 231 -10.84 4.99 10.67
C ALA A 231 -11.11 6.43 11.18
N ARG A 232 -10.30 6.94 12.10
CA ARG A 232 -10.43 8.29 12.66
C ARG A 232 -9.71 9.37 11.85
N ILE A 233 -8.93 9.00 10.82
CA ILE A 233 -8.14 9.95 10.03
C ILE A 233 -9.09 10.88 9.25
N PRO A 234 -9.03 12.21 9.45
CA PRO A 234 -9.87 13.14 8.71
C PRO A 234 -9.57 13.11 7.21
N GLY A 235 -10.61 13.05 6.38
CA GLY A 235 -10.47 12.99 4.93
C GLY A 235 -10.05 11.61 4.39
N ALA A 236 -10.14 10.56 5.21
CA ALA A 236 -9.88 9.18 4.78
C ALA A 236 -10.83 8.73 3.67
N CYS A 237 -12.10 9.13 3.76
CA CYS A 237 -13.13 8.85 2.76
C CYS A 237 -13.76 10.17 2.27
N SER A 238 -14.26 10.15 1.05
CA SER A 238 -15.02 11.24 0.46
C SER A 238 -16.30 10.70 -0.19
N ILE A 239 -17.35 11.51 -0.14
CA ILE A 239 -18.58 11.29 -0.89
C ILE A 239 -18.65 12.40 -1.94
N SER A 240 -18.82 12.03 -3.20
CA SER A 240 -19.05 12.96 -4.30
C SER A 240 -20.48 12.75 -4.82
N ILE A 241 -21.20 13.84 -5.03
CA ILE A 241 -22.54 13.86 -5.57
C ILE A 241 -22.53 14.85 -6.73
N ASP A 242 -22.93 14.40 -7.90
CA ASP A 242 -23.09 15.28 -9.05
C ASP A 242 -24.41 16.01 -8.93
N VAL A 243 -24.37 17.34 -9.09
CA VAL A 243 -25.52 18.24 -9.02
C VAL A 243 -25.47 19.23 -10.17
N THR A 244 -26.61 19.78 -10.55
CA THR A 244 -26.68 20.88 -11.50
C THR A 244 -26.13 22.18 -10.92
N ALA A 245 -25.80 23.17 -11.76
CA ALA A 245 -25.36 24.48 -11.32
C ALA A 245 -26.41 25.20 -10.45
N GLU A 246 -27.70 25.01 -10.76
CA GLU A 246 -28.82 25.57 -10.03
C GLU A 246 -28.92 24.96 -8.62
N GLU A 247 -28.87 23.64 -8.53
CA GLU A 247 -28.84 22.91 -7.24
C GLU A 247 -27.65 23.29 -6.39
N TYR A 248 -26.46 23.44 -7.01
CA TYR A 248 -25.26 23.88 -6.30
C TYR A 248 -25.44 25.29 -5.73
N ALA A 249 -25.96 26.25 -6.53
CA ALA A 249 -26.20 27.63 -6.07
C ALA A 249 -27.21 27.69 -4.91
N ALA A 250 -28.30 26.91 -5.00
CA ALA A 250 -29.27 26.81 -3.92
C ALA A 250 -28.66 26.22 -2.64
N PHE A 251 -27.78 25.23 -2.79
CA PHE A 251 -27.08 24.62 -1.68
C PHE A 251 -26.05 25.57 -1.03
N GLU A 252 -25.32 26.32 -1.86
CA GLU A 252 -24.36 27.33 -1.41
C GLU A 252 -25.03 28.45 -0.62
N ALA A 253 -26.20 28.93 -1.10
CA ALA A 253 -26.99 29.93 -0.38
C ALA A 253 -27.42 29.46 1.02
N LYS A 254 -27.85 28.20 1.15
CA LYS A 254 -28.20 27.58 2.44
C LYS A 254 -27.00 27.44 3.37
N ALA A 255 -25.84 27.03 2.83
CA ALA A 255 -24.61 26.94 3.57
C ALA A 255 -24.19 28.31 4.13
N LYS A 256 -24.21 29.36 3.28
CA LYS A 256 -23.90 30.76 3.67
C LYS A 256 -24.87 31.28 4.74
N ALA A 257 -26.18 31.04 4.58
CA ALA A 257 -27.19 31.42 5.56
C ALA A 257 -26.96 30.78 6.94
N SER A 258 -26.37 29.58 6.97
CA SER A 258 -26.00 28.87 8.21
C SER A 258 -24.61 29.18 8.74
N GLY A 259 -23.89 30.14 8.15
CA GLY A 259 -22.51 30.50 8.53
C GLY A 259 -21.47 29.41 8.29
N LYS A 260 -21.71 28.51 7.34
CA LYS A 260 -20.86 27.37 7.07
C LYS A 260 -20.33 27.37 5.64
N THR A 261 -19.19 26.71 5.42
CA THR A 261 -18.76 26.34 4.07
C THR A 261 -19.71 25.30 3.50
N VAL A 262 -19.80 25.21 2.16
CA VAL A 262 -20.57 24.17 1.47
C VAL A 262 -20.22 22.76 1.97
N LYS A 263 -18.93 22.49 2.16
CA LYS A 263 -18.42 21.20 2.66
C LYS A 263 -18.92 20.89 4.09
N GLU A 264 -18.85 21.85 4.99
CA GLU A 264 -19.31 21.69 6.38
C GLU A 264 -20.81 21.52 6.45
N PHE A 265 -21.56 22.30 5.65
CA PHE A 265 -22.99 22.21 5.57
C PHE A 265 -23.44 20.84 5.04
N ALA A 266 -22.82 20.35 3.95
CA ALA A 266 -23.07 19.02 3.41
C ALA A 266 -22.79 17.92 4.42
N LYS A 267 -21.62 17.98 5.09
CA LYS A 267 -21.25 17.01 6.13
C LYS A 267 -22.29 16.97 7.26
N ASN A 268 -22.77 18.10 7.70
CA ASN A 268 -23.77 18.16 8.77
C ASN A 268 -25.14 17.62 8.36
N LEU A 269 -25.49 17.68 7.07
CA LEU A 269 -26.74 17.10 6.57
C LEU A 269 -26.66 15.56 6.43
N LEU A 270 -25.52 15.07 5.98
CA LEU A 270 -25.32 13.63 5.72
C LEU A 270 -25.06 12.81 7.00
N LEU A 271 -24.62 13.43 8.08
CA LEU A 271 -24.25 12.72 9.32
C LEU A 271 -25.24 12.97 10.46
N LYS A 272 -26.41 13.59 10.20
CA LYS A 272 -27.57 13.63 11.10
C LYS A 272 -28.42 12.40 10.95
#